data_864a476ff296c1f249b02de57b424d9a
#
_entry.id   864a476ff296c1f249b02de57b424d9a
#
_cell.length_a   1.000
_cell.length_b   1.000
_cell.length_c   1.000
_cell.angle_alpha   90.00
_cell.angle_beta   90.00
_cell.angle_gamma   90.00
#
_symmetry.space_group_name_H-M   'P 1'
#
loop_
_entity.id
_entity.type
_entity.pdbx_description
1 polymer ?
#
loop_
_entity_poly.entity_id
_entity_poly.type
_entity_poly.pdbx_seq_one_letter_code
_entity_poly.pdbx_strand_id
1 'polypeptide(L)'
;MLELQWRNDQEQAWSQWDFTFVMQGWRTGNMTFEGKAADEVAQGTYGFLNPRKSLYDAFVKAEGKNGYRLQKTLLNSDQMTAYGVKLNPGQNIYGCEGYLFFKNRILKSDNIMDASFFQALQYTDRKIMRYAEVLLLAAEANLEAGNPDVALKDINEIRLRAKETPLTSVTLNDIKTEKRLELCLESTRFQDLVRWGDAKNALASQGKEIPNYSSKGVSWDFTNSTFGFQDKHMLLPIPLKERELNPNIQQNTGW
;
A
#
# COMPACT_ATOMS: atom_id res chain seq x y z
N MET A 1 12.63 -13.96 5.38
CA MET A 1 12.12 -12.60 5.21
C MET A 1 13.30 -11.66 5.27
N LEU A 2 13.39 -10.69 4.37
CA LEU A 2 14.37 -9.60 4.41
C LEU A 2 13.67 -8.38 5.02
N GLU A 3 14.20 -7.86 6.11
CA GLU A 3 13.60 -6.74 6.83
C GLU A 3 14.67 -5.86 7.49
N LEU A 4 14.31 -4.59 7.69
CA LEU A 4 15.04 -3.70 8.58
C LEU A 4 14.45 -3.85 9.98
N GLN A 5 15.29 -4.24 10.91
CA GLN A 5 14.88 -4.44 12.30
C GLN A 5 14.97 -3.12 13.07
N TRP A 6 13.90 -2.78 13.76
CA TRP A 6 13.82 -1.67 14.68
C TRP A 6 13.90 -2.18 16.12
N ARG A 7 14.41 -1.35 17.03
CA ARG A 7 14.54 -1.69 18.44
C ARG A 7 13.52 -0.93 19.26
N ASN A 8 12.99 -1.57 20.27
CA ASN A 8 12.23 -0.86 21.32
C ASN A 8 13.22 -0.19 22.27
N ASP A 9 13.83 0.89 21.82
CA ASP A 9 14.87 1.64 22.52
C ASP A 9 14.47 3.12 22.60
N GLN A 10 14.05 3.56 23.77
CA GLN A 10 13.55 4.91 24.00
C GLN A 10 14.65 5.99 23.83
N GLU A 11 15.91 5.68 24.16
CA GLU A 11 17.03 6.63 24.03
C GLU A 11 17.36 6.90 22.56
N GLN A 12 17.10 5.92 21.69
CA GLN A 12 17.39 5.99 20.26
C GLN A 12 16.14 6.16 19.38
N ALA A 13 14.97 6.40 19.99
CA ALA A 13 13.68 6.39 19.27
C ALA A 13 13.64 7.28 18.04
N TRP A 14 14.17 8.52 18.14
CA TRP A 14 14.18 9.46 17.02
C TRP A 14 15.16 9.10 15.91
N SER A 15 16.24 8.38 16.20
CA SER A 15 17.18 7.90 15.19
C SER A 15 16.64 6.68 14.43
N GLN A 16 15.64 6.02 14.98
CA GLN A 16 14.95 4.87 14.40
C GLN A 16 13.63 5.25 13.71
N TRP A 17 13.29 6.53 13.64
CA TRP A 17 12.03 6.97 13.07
C TRP A 17 11.91 6.66 11.57
N ASP A 18 10.88 5.92 11.19
CA ASP A 18 10.55 5.66 9.79
C ASP A 18 9.33 6.49 9.38
N PHE A 19 9.55 7.48 8.53
CA PHE A 19 8.50 8.34 8.00
C PHE A 19 7.42 7.55 7.21
N THR A 20 7.73 6.35 6.74
CA THR A 20 6.77 5.48 6.07
C THR A 20 5.56 5.16 6.96
N PHE A 21 5.77 4.93 8.25
CA PHE A 21 4.68 4.68 9.20
C PHE A 21 3.73 5.88 9.34
N VAL A 22 4.30 7.09 9.35
CA VAL A 22 3.51 8.34 9.40
C VAL A 22 2.66 8.53 8.15
N MET A 23 3.22 8.20 6.98
CA MET A 23 2.53 8.32 5.70
C MET A 23 1.48 7.24 5.47
N GLN A 24 1.78 5.99 5.85
CA GLN A 24 0.89 4.83 5.64
C GLN A 24 -0.21 4.71 6.68
N GLY A 25 -0.02 5.28 7.87
CA GLY A 25 -1.03 5.32 8.91
C GLY A 25 -2.26 6.15 8.50
N TRP A 26 -3.26 6.12 9.34
CA TRP A 26 -4.51 6.88 9.08
C TRP A 26 -4.34 8.37 9.39
N ARG A 27 -5.25 9.21 8.88
CA ARG A 27 -5.30 10.64 9.24
C ARG A 27 -5.87 10.81 10.64
N THR A 28 -5.12 10.37 11.65
CA THR A 28 -5.61 10.23 13.02
C THR A 28 -6.08 11.54 13.66
N GLY A 29 -5.46 12.69 13.31
CA GLY A 29 -5.89 14.00 13.77
C GLY A 29 -7.29 14.43 13.32
N ASN A 30 -7.85 13.78 12.27
CA ASN A 30 -9.18 14.06 11.75
C ASN A 30 -10.23 13.02 12.19
N MET A 31 -9.85 12.10 13.07
CA MET A 31 -10.68 10.96 13.48
C MET A 31 -10.82 10.88 14.98
N THR A 32 -11.96 10.34 15.42
CA THR A 32 -12.20 9.88 16.79
C THR A 32 -12.13 8.36 16.82
N PHE A 33 -11.56 7.83 17.89
CA PHE A 33 -11.37 6.40 18.11
C PHE A 33 -12.11 5.99 19.38
N GLU A 34 -12.92 4.95 19.30
CA GLU A 34 -13.73 4.40 20.38
C GLU A 34 -13.50 2.89 20.51
N GLY A 35 -13.73 2.33 21.69
CA GLY A 35 -13.62 0.89 21.94
C GLY A 35 -12.30 0.31 21.44
N LYS A 36 -12.38 -0.77 20.68
CA LYS A 36 -11.20 -1.49 20.17
C LYS A 36 -10.21 -0.61 19.39
N ALA A 37 -10.71 0.32 18.60
CA ALA A 37 -9.84 1.21 17.84
C ALA A 37 -9.08 2.18 18.78
N ALA A 38 -9.73 2.66 19.84
CA ALA A 38 -9.08 3.50 20.86
C ALA A 38 -7.97 2.75 21.61
N ASP A 39 -8.16 1.45 21.84
CA ASP A 39 -7.18 0.62 22.56
C ASP A 39 -5.96 0.27 21.67
N GLU A 40 -6.20 0.01 20.39
CA GLU A 40 -5.17 -0.53 19.50
C GLU A 40 -4.41 0.50 18.66
N VAL A 41 -5.10 1.55 18.15
CA VAL A 41 -4.53 2.42 17.11
C VAL A 41 -3.68 3.53 17.71
N ALA A 42 -2.42 3.58 17.29
CA ALA A 42 -1.52 4.67 17.64
C ALA A 42 -1.88 5.97 16.89
N GLN A 43 -1.60 7.10 17.51
CA GLN A 43 -1.90 8.44 17.01
C GLN A 43 -0.66 9.11 16.39
N GLY A 44 -0.86 10.21 15.66
CA GLY A 44 0.23 11.02 15.12
C GLY A 44 0.59 10.73 13.66
N THR A 45 -0.26 9.99 12.93
CA THR A 45 -0.07 9.72 11.50
C THR A 45 -0.84 10.67 10.59
N TYR A 46 -0.38 10.81 9.34
CA TYR A 46 -0.89 11.80 8.38
C TYR A 46 -1.84 11.21 7.33
N GLY A 47 -1.82 9.91 7.09
CA GLY A 47 -2.76 9.24 6.20
C GLY A 47 -2.66 9.69 4.75
N PHE A 48 -1.45 9.79 4.18
CA PHE A 48 -1.27 10.20 2.79
C PHE A 48 -1.47 9.05 1.79
N LEU A 49 -1.35 7.80 2.23
CA LEU A 49 -1.48 6.63 1.38
C LEU A 49 -2.79 5.90 1.71
N ASN A 50 -3.83 6.19 0.96
CA ASN A 50 -5.14 5.55 1.12
C ASN A 50 -5.44 4.62 -0.04
N PRO A 51 -6.12 3.48 0.19
CA PRO A 51 -6.51 2.58 -0.88
C PRO A 51 -7.59 3.23 -1.76
N ARG A 52 -7.50 2.96 -3.05
CA ARG A 52 -8.51 3.38 -4.01
C ARG A 52 -9.63 2.35 -4.09
N LYS A 53 -10.83 2.79 -4.45
CA LYS A 53 -11.99 1.92 -4.70
C LYS A 53 -11.63 0.78 -5.66
N SER A 54 -10.82 1.04 -6.68
CA SER A 54 -10.38 0.03 -7.63
C SER A 54 -9.61 -1.14 -7.00
N LEU A 55 -8.91 -0.92 -5.88
CA LEU A 55 -8.28 -2.00 -5.13
C LEU A 55 -9.32 -2.80 -4.33
N TYR A 56 -10.24 -2.11 -3.67
CA TYR A 56 -11.36 -2.76 -2.97
C TYR A 56 -12.18 -3.63 -3.94
N ASP A 57 -12.55 -3.09 -5.10
CA ASP A 57 -13.30 -3.81 -6.13
C ASP A 57 -12.54 -5.03 -6.66
N ALA A 58 -11.21 -4.93 -6.77
CA ALA A 58 -10.37 -6.07 -7.16
C ALA A 58 -10.39 -7.19 -6.11
N PHE A 59 -10.35 -6.86 -4.83
CA PHE A 59 -10.53 -7.82 -3.75
C PHE A 59 -11.92 -8.46 -3.79
N VAL A 60 -12.97 -7.64 -3.90
CA VAL A 60 -14.36 -8.16 -3.95
C VAL A 60 -14.56 -9.09 -5.14
N LYS A 61 -13.97 -8.78 -6.30
CA LYS A 61 -14.03 -9.63 -7.49
C LYS A 61 -13.32 -10.96 -7.28
N ALA A 62 -12.18 -10.97 -6.60
CA ALA A 62 -11.36 -12.16 -6.40
C ALA A 62 -11.85 -13.04 -5.23
N GLU A 63 -12.29 -12.43 -4.14
CA GLU A 63 -12.48 -13.07 -2.84
C GLU A 63 -13.92 -12.91 -2.28
N GLY A 64 -14.76 -12.10 -2.95
CA GLY A 64 -16.04 -11.68 -2.42
C GLY A 64 -15.93 -10.64 -1.31
N LYS A 65 -17.06 -10.04 -0.92
CA LYS A 65 -17.14 -8.98 0.11
C LYS A 65 -16.65 -9.42 1.49
N ASN A 66 -16.69 -10.71 1.77
CA ASN A 66 -16.29 -11.30 3.04
C ASN A 66 -14.94 -12.04 2.96
N GLY A 67 -14.16 -11.81 1.90
CA GLY A 67 -12.86 -12.41 1.71
C GLY A 67 -11.94 -12.22 2.93
N TYR A 68 -11.27 -13.31 3.35
CA TYR A 68 -10.44 -13.28 4.55
C TYR A 68 -9.33 -12.24 4.46
N ARG A 69 -8.63 -12.21 3.33
CA ARG A 69 -7.53 -11.26 3.09
C ARG A 69 -8.05 -9.84 2.95
N LEU A 70 -9.17 -9.62 2.23
CA LEU A 70 -9.82 -8.31 2.14
C LEU A 70 -10.07 -7.71 3.54
N GLN A 71 -10.72 -8.45 4.44
CA GLN A 71 -11.04 -7.98 5.79
C GLN A 71 -9.80 -7.67 6.66
N LYS A 72 -8.64 -8.28 6.33
CA LYS A 72 -7.38 -8.01 7.02
C LYS A 72 -6.54 -6.91 6.37
N THR A 73 -6.96 -6.47 5.18
CA THR A 73 -6.19 -5.51 4.38
C THR A 73 -6.86 -4.14 4.33
N LEU A 74 -8.16 -4.07 4.13
CA LEU A 74 -8.90 -2.82 3.94
C LEU A 74 -10.13 -2.75 4.85
N LEU A 75 -10.48 -1.53 5.25
CA LEU A 75 -11.78 -1.20 5.85
C LEU A 75 -12.52 -0.23 4.92
N ASN A 76 -13.80 -0.49 4.68
CA ASN A 76 -14.73 0.48 4.15
C ASN A 76 -15.37 1.30 5.29
N SER A 77 -16.21 2.29 4.97
CA SER A 77 -16.84 3.20 5.95
C SER A 77 -17.61 2.47 7.05
N ASP A 78 -18.35 1.42 6.69
CA ASP A 78 -19.15 0.66 7.67
C ASP A 78 -18.24 -0.14 8.61
N GLN A 79 -17.20 -0.75 8.05
CA GLN A 79 -16.19 -1.49 8.81
C GLN A 79 -15.34 -0.57 9.70
N MET A 80 -15.04 0.66 9.25
CA MET A 80 -14.41 1.68 10.10
C MET A 80 -15.27 1.98 11.31
N THR A 81 -16.56 2.26 11.09
CA THR A 81 -17.51 2.53 12.17
C THR A 81 -17.64 1.34 13.13
N ALA A 82 -17.75 0.12 12.61
CA ALA A 82 -17.82 -1.10 13.41
C ALA A 82 -16.55 -1.36 14.24
N TYR A 83 -15.39 -0.95 13.73
CA TYR A 83 -14.12 -1.05 14.45
C TYR A 83 -13.94 0.04 15.53
N GLY A 84 -14.75 1.10 15.49
CA GLY A 84 -14.72 2.23 16.42
C GLY A 84 -13.99 3.46 15.88
N VAL A 85 -13.94 3.64 14.56
CA VAL A 85 -13.31 4.80 13.90
C VAL A 85 -14.38 5.67 13.27
N LYS A 86 -14.37 6.95 13.62
CA LYS A 86 -15.30 7.96 13.08
C LYS A 86 -14.53 9.19 12.61
N LEU A 87 -14.96 9.75 11.50
CA LEU A 87 -14.48 11.05 11.07
C LEU A 87 -15.06 12.15 11.97
N ASN A 88 -14.22 13.07 12.42
CA ASN A 88 -14.65 14.20 13.25
C ASN A 88 -15.59 15.13 12.47
N PRO A 89 -16.58 15.75 13.12
CA PRO A 89 -17.48 16.68 12.46
C PRO A 89 -16.72 17.77 11.71
N GLY A 90 -17.10 18.02 10.45
CA GLY A 90 -16.46 19.03 9.61
C GLY A 90 -15.08 18.67 9.07
N GLN A 91 -14.52 17.52 9.44
CA GLN A 91 -13.24 17.05 8.94
C GLN A 91 -13.40 16.21 7.66
N ASN A 92 -12.31 16.11 6.91
CA ASN A 92 -12.20 15.28 5.71
C ASN A 92 -10.84 14.57 5.66
N ILE A 93 -10.72 13.61 4.74
CA ILE A 93 -9.46 12.93 4.44
C ILE A 93 -9.18 13.11 2.95
N TYR A 94 -8.23 13.96 2.67
CA TYR A 94 -7.77 14.23 1.30
C TYR A 94 -7.04 13.01 0.73
N GLY A 95 -7.27 12.70 -0.54
CA GLY A 95 -6.71 11.51 -1.20
C GLY A 95 -7.39 10.20 -0.80
N CYS A 96 -8.59 10.23 -0.19
CA CYS A 96 -9.30 9.06 0.31
C CYS A 96 -10.65 8.88 -0.38
N GLU A 97 -10.98 7.67 -0.78
CA GLU A 97 -12.28 7.25 -1.34
C GLU A 97 -13.18 6.54 -0.31
N GLY A 98 -12.99 6.79 0.97
CA GLY A 98 -13.75 6.15 2.04
C GLY A 98 -13.26 4.73 2.38
N TYR A 99 -12.02 4.42 2.03
CA TYR A 99 -11.34 3.18 2.40
C TYR A 99 -10.05 3.50 3.15
N LEU A 100 -9.74 2.69 4.17
CA LEU A 100 -8.48 2.78 4.91
C LEU A 100 -7.74 1.44 4.84
N PHE A 101 -6.40 1.47 4.83
CA PHE A 101 -5.61 0.26 5.02
C PHE A 101 -5.70 -0.22 6.46
N PHE A 102 -6.21 -1.42 6.67
CA PHE A 102 -6.15 -2.11 7.96
C PHE A 102 -4.80 -2.82 8.14
N LYS A 103 -4.26 -3.31 7.04
CA LYS A 103 -2.89 -3.78 6.94
C LYS A 103 -1.93 -2.60 7.18
N ASN A 104 -0.90 -2.81 7.95
CA ASN A 104 0.12 -1.81 8.28
C ASN A 104 -0.39 -0.53 8.99
N ARG A 105 -1.57 -0.58 9.64
CA ARG A 105 -1.90 0.47 10.59
C ARG A 105 -0.91 0.44 11.74
N ILE A 106 -0.57 1.58 12.30
CA ILE A 106 0.32 1.62 13.45
C ILE A 106 -0.43 1.30 14.74
N LEU A 107 0.18 0.53 15.62
CA LEU A 107 -0.40 0.05 16.86
C LEU A 107 0.29 0.68 18.07
N LYS A 108 -0.49 0.90 19.12
CA LYS A 108 0.05 1.37 20.41
C LYS A 108 1.02 0.38 21.04
N SER A 109 0.79 -0.93 20.80
CA SER A 109 1.69 -2.00 21.28
C SER A 109 3.11 -1.91 20.71
N ASP A 110 3.26 -1.27 19.56
CA ASP A 110 4.52 -1.21 18.81
C ASP A 110 5.18 0.17 18.95
N ASN A 111 4.68 1.02 19.83
CA ASN A 111 5.24 2.33 20.09
C ASN A 111 6.54 2.21 20.92
N ILE A 112 7.61 2.84 20.43
CA ILE A 112 8.91 2.88 21.13
C ILE A 112 8.83 3.71 22.43
N MET A 113 8.03 4.78 22.40
CA MET A 113 7.88 5.70 23.54
C MET A 113 6.53 5.53 24.20
N ASP A 114 6.43 5.95 25.45
CA ASP A 114 5.15 5.99 26.15
C ASP A 114 4.08 6.69 25.28
N ALA A 115 2.86 6.15 25.34
CA ALA A 115 1.71 6.61 24.58
C ALA A 115 1.37 8.10 24.72
N SER A 116 1.87 8.78 25.74
CA SER A 116 1.73 10.21 25.96
C SER A 116 2.60 11.08 25.06
N PHE A 117 3.58 10.51 24.40
CA PHE A 117 4.48 11.21 23.48
C PHE A 117 4.07 11.02 22.01
N PHE A 118 4.99 10.89 21.08
CA PHE A 118 4.68 10.75 19.66
C PHE A 118 4.49 9.27 19.29
N GLN A 119 3.24 8.81 19.25
CA GLN A 119 2.89 7.39 19.05
C GLN A 119 3.25 6.83 17.66
N ALA A 120 3.64 7.69 16.71
CA ALA A 120 4.11 7.25 15.41
C ALA A 120 5.58 6.75 15.41
N LEU A 121 6.28 6.84 16.55
CA LEU A 121 7.56 6.18 16.74
C LEU A 121 7.33 4.70 17.04
N GLN A 122 7.58 3.86 16.05
CA GLN A 122 7.25 2.44 16.03
C GLN A 122 8.50 1.58 15.93
N TYR A 123 8.55 0.48 16.66
CA TYR A 123 9.61 -0.53 16.51
C TYR A 123 9.20 -1.73 15.64
N THR A 124 8.09 -1.62 14.93
CA THR A 124 7.66 -2.62 13.94
C THR A 124 8.68 -2.72 12.82
N ASP A 125 9.19 -3.91 12.57
CA ASP A 125 10.17 -4.18 11.53
C ASP A 125 9.64 -3.84 10.14
N ARG A 126 10.46 -3.13 9.37
CA ARG A 126 10.10 -2.79 7.99
C ARG A 126 10.44 -3.94 7.05
N LYS A 127 9.43 -4.56 6.52
CA LYS A 127 9.56 -5.62 5.52
C LYS A 127 10.03 -5.04 4.19
N ILE A 128 11.17 -5.53 3.70
CA ILE A 128 11.72 -5.17 2.38
C ILE A 128 11.28 -6.20 1.35
N MET A 129 11.40 -7.50 1.68
CA MET A 129 10.93 -8.59 0.85
C MET A 129 10.48 -9.74 1.72
N ARG A 130 9.33 -10.32 1.43
CA ARG A 130 8.83 -11.48 2.15
C ARG A 130 8.60 -12.67 1.21
N TYR A 131 8.46 -13.84 1.77
CA TYR A 131 8.38 -15.10 1.03
C TYR A 131 7.27 -15.12 -0.02
N ALA A 132 6.12 -14.48 0.24
CA ALA A 132 5.04 -14.38 -0.75
C ALA A 132 5.48 -13.63 -2.02
N GLU A 133 6.33 -12.62 -1.91
CA GLU A 133 6.88 -11.96 -3.09
C GLU A 133 7.81 -12.87 -3.87
N VAL A 134 8.67 -13.63 -3.16
CA VAL A 134 9.56 -14.61 -3.80
C VAL A 134 8.77 -15.67 -4.55
N LEU A 135 7.69 -16.21 -3.94
CA LEU A 135 6.81 -17.17 -4.61
C LEU A 135 6.14 -16.59 -5.86
N LEU A 136 5.67 -15.34 -5.80
CA LEU A 136 5.02 -14.70 -6.96
C LEU A 136 6.02 -14.38 -8.09
N LEU A 137 7.25 -14.01 -7.75
CA LEU A 137 8.31 -13.86 -8.75
C LEU A 137 8.71 -15.21 -9.34
N ALA A 138 8.80 -16.26 -8.51
CA ALA A 138 9.08 -17.62 -8.99
C ALA A 138 7.95 -18.16 -9.87
N ALA A 139 6.69 -17.95 -9.51
CA ALA A 139 5.53 -18.32 -10.31
C ALA A 139 5.57 -17.65 -11.70
N GLU A 140 5.87 -16.36 -11.74
CA GLU A 140 6.00 -15.64 -13.01
C GLU A 140 7.15 -16.20 -13.86
N ALA A 141 8.33 -16.36 -13.27
CA ALA A 141 9.49 -16.88 -13.98
C ALA A 141 9.27 -18.32 -14.50
N ASN A 142 8.65 -19.19 -13.69
CA ASN A 142 8.32 -20.56 -14.12
C ASN A 142 7.27 -20.58 -15.23
N LEU A 143 6.25 -19.71 -15.16
CA LEU A 143 5.25 -19.63 -16.21
C LEU A 143 5.88 -19.21 -17.56
N GLU A 144 6.73 -18.19 -17.55
CA GLU A 144 7.44 -17.71 -18.73
C GLU A 144 8.47 -18.76 -19.27
N ALA A 145 9.02 -19.57 -18.39
CA ALA A 145 9.93 -20.67 -18.76
C ALA A 145 9.20 -21.93 -19.27
N GLY A 146 7.85 -21.91 -19.34
CA GLY A 146 7.06 -23.06 -19.81
C GLY A 146 6.84 -24.13 -18.75
N ASN A 147 6.93 -23.81 -17.47
CA ASN A 147 6.70 -24.70 -16.32
C ASN A 147 5.42 -24.31 -15.54
N PRO A 148 4.21 -24.36 -16.16
CA PRO A 148 2.99 -23.88 -15.55
C PRO A 148 2.59 -24.63 -14.29
N ASP A 149 2.95 -25.91 -14.15
CA ASP A 149 2.61 -26.69 -12.95
C ASP A 149 3.37 -26.18 -11.71
N VAL A 150 4.62 -25.76 -11.87
CA VAL A 150 5.42 -25.16 -10.80
C VAL A 150 4.84 -23.79 -10.43
N ALA A 151 4.55 -22.97 -11.43
CA ALA A 151 3.92 -21.67 -11.23
C ALA A 151 2.56 -21.79 -10.50
N LEU A 152 1.75 -22.79 -10.87
CA LEU A 152 0.45 -23.07 -10.23
C LEU A 152 0.62 -23.47 -8.77
N LYS A 153 1.63 -24.27 -8.44
CA LYS A 153 1.94 -24.63 -7.05
C LYS A 153 2.30 -23.40 -6.22
N ASP A 154 3.19 -22.55 -6.74
CA ASP A 154 3.68 -21.37 -6.02
C ASP A 154 2.55 -20.38 -5.72
N ILE A 155 1.70 -20.06 -6.71
CA ILE A 155 0.56 -19.15 -6.51
C ILE A 155 -0.50 -19.75 -5.56
N ASN A 156 -0.73 -21.05 -5.63
CA ASN A 156 -1.72 -21.72 -4.79
C ASN A 156 -1.27 -21.80 -3.33
N GLU A 157 0.01 -21.83 -3.02
CA GLU A 157 0.51 -21.72 -1.64
C GLU A 157 0.06 -20.38 -1.00
N ILE A 158 0.12 -19.29 -1.75
CA ILE A 158 -0.34 -17.97 -1.29
C ILE A 158 -1.86 -17.95 -1.12
N ARG A 159 -2.59 -18.47 -2.10
CA ARG A 159 -4.06 -18.50 -2.08
C ARG A 159 -4.60 -19.32 -0.91
N LEU A 160 -4.01 -20.48 -0.64
CA LEU A 160 -4.37 -21.31 0.53
C LEU A 160 -4.12 -20.57 1.84
N ARG A 161 -3.00 -19.88 1.99
CA ARG A 161 -2.73 -19.03 3.16
C ARG A 161 -3.77 -17.92 3.32
N ALA A 162 -4.21 -17.34 2.21
CA ALA A 162 -5.26 -16.33 2.16
C ALA A 162 -6.68 -16.90 2.34
N LYS A 163 -6.82 -18.22 2.52
CA LYS A 163 -8.07 -18.98 2.58
C LYS A 163 -8.90 -18.88 1.31
N GLU A 164 -8.23 -18.73 0.17
CA GLU A 164 -8.84 -18.69 -1.16
C GLU A 164 -8.82 -20.06 -1.82
N THR A 165 -9.79 -20.27 -2.70
CA THR A 165 -9.85 -21.50 -3.52
C THR A 165 -8.61 -21.58 -4.42
N PRO A 166 -7.88 -22.70 -4.42
CA PRO A 166 -6.77 -22.92 -5.34
C PRO A 166 -7.23 -22.84 -6.80
N LEU A 167 -6.37 -22.31 -7.65
CA LEU A 167 -6.55 -22.35 -9.10
C LEU A 167 -6.28 -23.76 -9.64
N THR A 168 -6.91 -24.11 -10.75
CA THR A 168 -6.66 -25.36 -11.50
C THR A 168 -5.71 -25.17 -12.67
N SER A 169 -5.49 -23.92 -13.07
CA SER A 169 -4.51 -23.50 -14.07
C SER A 169 -4.07 -22.08 -13.74
N VAL A 170 -2.95 -21.63 -14.27
CA VAL A 170 -2.41 -20.30 -13.99
C VAL A 170 -2.07 -19.57 -15.28
N THR A 171 -2.40 -18.30 -15.33
CA THR A 171 -2.03 -17.35 -16.37
C THR A 171 -1.20 -16.21 -15.78
N LEU A 172 -0.49 -15.46 -16.61
CA LEU A 172 0.22 -14.25 -16.16
C LEU A 172 -0.74 -13.24 -15.49
N ASN A 173 -1.98 -13.14 -15.96
CA ASN A 173 -2.96 -12.25 -15.38
C ASN A 173 -3.39 -12.68 -13.96
N ASP A 174 -3.43 -13.98 -13.70
CA ASP A 174 -3.69 -14.49 -12.34
C ASP A 174 -2.56 -14.11 -11.40
N ILE A 175 -1.30 -14.25 -11.84
CA ILE A 175 -0.12 -13.84 -11.08
C ILE A 175 -0.11 -12.33 -10.83
N LYS A 176 -0.39 -11.52 -11.85
CA LYS A 176 -0.50 -10.05 -11.73
C LYS A 176 -1.59 -9.65 -10.72
N THR A 177 -2.73 -10.33 -10.76
CA THR A 177 -3.85 -10.10 -9.85
C THR A 177 -3.48 -10.49 -8.42
N GLU A 178 -2.95 -11.71 -8.23
CA GLU A 178 -2.54 -12.19 -6.91
C GLU A 178 -1.46 -11.28 -6.30
N LYS A 179 -0.48 -10.85 -7.09
CA LYS A 179 0.57 -9.95 -6.65
C LYS A 179 0.02 -8.58 -6.23
N ARG A 180 -0.97 -8.05 -6.96
CA ARG A 180 -1.64 -6.79 -6.60
C ARG A 180 -2.35 -6.89 -5.25
N LEU A 181 -3.06 -7.99 -4.99
CA LEU A 181 -3.85 -8.16 -3.77
C LEU A 181 -2.95 -8.50 -2.57
N GLU A 182 -2.01 -9.41 -2.76
CA GLU A 182 -1.13 -9.90 -1.70
C GLU A 182 -0.12 -8.85 -1.23
N LEU A 183 0.50 -8.12 -2.17
CA LEU A 183 1.59 -7.18 -1.89
C LEU A 183 1.15 -5.71 -1.89
N CYS A 184 -0.16 -5.43 -1.85
CA CYS A 184 -0.61 -4.05 -1.72
C CYS A 184 -0.01 -3.39 -0.47
N LEU A 185 0.40 -2.13 -0.59
CA LEU A 185 1.11 -1.33 0.43
C LEU A 185 2.54 -1.83 0.73
N GLU A 186 3.13 -2.69 -0.10
CA GLU A 186 4.50 -3.21 0.06
C GLU A 186 5.49 -2.68 -0.99
N SER A 187 5.14 -1.58 -1.65
CA SER A 187 6.02 -0.80 -2.56
C SER A 187 6.48 -1.49 -3.86
N THR A 188 5.88 -2.63 -4.25
CA THR A 188 6.28 -3.38 -5.46
C THR A 188 5.49 -3.00 -6.71
N ARG A 189 4.29 -2.43 -6.55
CA ARG A 189 3.30 -2.28 -7.64
C ARG A 189 3.77 -1.43 -8.81
N PHE A 190 4.47 -0.33 -8.56
CA PHE A 190 4.93 0.57 -9.63
C PHE A 190 5.93 -0.13 -10.54
N GLN A 191 6.94 -0.77 -9.97
CA GLN A 191 7.96 -1.52 -10.69
C GLN A 191 7.35 -2.66 -11.51
N ASP A 192 6.38 -3.36 -10.94
CA ASP A 192 5.65 -4.43 -11.64
C ASP A 192 4.87 -3.89 -12.85
N LEU A 193 4.13 -2.80 -12.69
CA LEU A 193 3.40 -2.19 -13.79
C LEU A 193 4.32 -1.72 -14.91
N VAL A 194 5.47 -1.15 -14.58
CA VAL A 194 6.48 -0.70 -15.55
C VAL A 194 7.05 -1.89 -16.33
N ARG A 195 7.55 -2.93 -15.64
CA ARG A 195 8.18 -4.09 -16.28
C ARG A 195 7.20 -4.96 -17.10
N TRP A 196 5.90 -4.93 -16.74
CA TRP A 196 4.85 -5.59 -17.52
C TRP A 196 4.32 -4.76 -18.69
N GLY A 197 4.74 -3.50 -18.82
CA GLY A 197 4.21 -2.59 -19.83
C GLY A 197 2.79 -2.06 -19.52
N ASP A 198 2.28 -2.32 -18.31
CA ASP A 198 0.91 -1.97 -17.91
C ASP A 198 0.79 -0.55 -17.33
N ALA A 199 1.91 0.11 -17.01
CA ALA A 199 1.92 1.38 -16.26
C ALA A 199 1.12 2.49 -16.95
N LYS A 200 1.23 2.64 -18.27
CA LYS A 200 0.53 3.67 -19.03
C LYS A 200 -0.98 3.57 -18.88
N ASN A 201 -1.52 2.36 -18.95
CA ASN A 201 -2.97 2.12 -18.82
C ASN A 201 -3.42 2.19 -17.36
N ALA A 202 -2.71 1.54 -16.46
CA ALA A 202 -3.09 1.43 -15.06
C ALA A 202 -3.00 2.76 -14.30
N LEU A 203 -2.09 3.67 -14.72
CA LEU A 203 -1.81 4.93 -14.05
C LEU A 203 -2.21 6.16 -14.88
N ALA A 204 -2.99 5.98 -15.96
CA ALA A 204 -3.37 7.06 -16.89
C ALA A 204 -4.09 8.24 -16.21
N SER A 205 -4.89 7.97 -15.20
CA SER A 205 -5.64 9.00 -14.44
C SER A 205 -4.99 9.40 -13.11
N GLN A 206 -3.83 8.80 -12.77
CA GLN A 206 -3.21 9.04 -11.48
C GLN A 206 -2.87 10.52 -11.25
N GLY A 207 -3.42 11.11 -10.20
CA GLY A 207 -3.22 12.52 -9.84
C GLY A 207 -4.08 13.52 -10.59
N LYS A 208 -4.82 13.14 -11.65
CA LYS A 208 -5.72 14.05 -12.39
C LYS A 208 -6.91 14.49 -11.54
N GLU A 209 -7.44 13.57 -10.76
CA GLU A 209 -8.51 13.82 -9.81
C GLU A 209 -8.10 13.27 -8.45
N ILE A 210 -8.42 14.00 -7.41
CA ILE A 210 -8.10 13.63 -6.04
C ILE A 210 -9.39 13.50 -5.26
N PRO A 211 -9.69 12.32 -4.71
CA PRO A 211 -10.86 12.12 -3.88
C PRO A 211 -10.69 12.79 -2.53
N ASN A 212 -11.79 13.24 -1.98
CA ASN A 212 -11.86 13.84 -0.65
C ASN A 212 -13.04 13.23 0.11
N TYR A 213 -12.75 12.41 1.11
CA TYR A 213 -13.76 11.70 1.89
C TYR A 213 -14.18 12.52 3.10
N SER A 214 -15.49 12.72 3.25
CA SER A 214 -16.11 13.44 4.38
C SER A 214 -17.34 12.67 4.89
N SER A 215 -17.98 13.19 5.92
CA SER A 215 -19.27 12.66 6.41
C SER A 215 -20.40 12.74 5.38
N LYS A 216 -20.24 13.52 4.31
CA LYS A 216 -21.17 13.62 3.18
C LYS A 216 -20.85 12.63 2.04
N GLY A 217 -19.84 11.78 2.20
CA GLY A 217 -19.33 10.88 1.18
C GLY A 217 -18.09 11.42 0.50
N VAL A 218 -17.82 10.94 -0.72
CA VAL A 218 -16.63 11.27 -1.52
C VAL A 218 -16.96 12.38 -2.51
N SER A 219 -16.16 13.44 -2.49
CA SER A 219 -16.09 14.45 -3.55
C SER A 219 -14.78 14.30 -4.31
N TRP A 220 -14.70 14.89 -5.50
CA TRP A 220 -13.54 14.82 -6.37
C TRP A 220 -13.06 16.21 -6.73
N ASP A 221 -11.78 16.45 -6.47
CA ASP A 221 -11.12 17.70 -6.86
C ASP A 221 -10.30 17.45 -8.12
N PHE A 222 -10.59 18.17 -9.19
CA PHE A 222 -9.77 18.12 -10.40
C PHE A 222 -8.48 18.91 -10.18
N THR A 223 -7.35 18.28 -10.47
CA THR A 223 -6.04 18.92 -10.29
C THR A 223 -5.44 19.41 -11.61
N ASN A 224 -5.09 18.51 -12.51
CA ASN A 224 -4.46 18.85 -13.78
C ASN A 224 -4.60 17.73 -14.81
N SER A 225 -5.03 18.07 -16.03
CA SER A 225 -5.16 17.11 -17.13
C SER A 225 -3.82 16.51 -17.59
N THR A 226 -2.70 17.21 -17.33
CA THR A 226 -1.35 16.71 -17.67
C THR A 226 -0.80 15.70 -16.69
N PHE A 227 -1.43 15.51 -15.52
CA PHE A 227 -1.07 14.45 -14.60
C PHE A 227 -1.44 13.08 -15.17
N GLY A 228 -0.96 12.05 -14.54
CA GLY A 228 -1.01 10.68 -15.02
C GLY A 228 0.36 10.19 -15.47
N PHE A 229 0.42 8.90 -15.78
CA PHE A 229 1.66 8.29 -16.24
C PHE A 229 2.02 8.80 -17.65
N GLN A 230 3.27 9.21 -17.81
CA GLN A 230 3.88 9.60 -19.08
C GLN A 230 5.08 8.71 -19.37
N ASP A 231 5.48 8.61 -20.64
CA ASP A 231 6.58 7.72 -21.05
C ASP A 231 7.91 8.04 -20.33
N LYS A 232 8.14 9.29 -19.98
CA LYS A 232 9.31 9.69 -19.15
C LYS A 232 9.35 9.02 -17.77
N HIS A 233 8.19 8.63 -17.22
CA HIS A 233 8.11 7.99 -15.90
C HIS A 233 8.56 6.53 -15.89
N MET A 234 8.92 5.96 -17.05
CA MET A 234 9.59 4.66 -17.13
C MET A 234 10.97 4.69 -16.45
N LEU A 235 11.61 5.84 -16.42
CA LEU A 235 12.89 6.05 -15.75
C LEU A 235 12.76 7.23 -14.79
N LEU A 236 13.50 7.18 -13.70
CA LEU A 236 13.61 8.32 -12.78
C LEU A 236 14.54 9.39 -13.36
N PRO A 237 14.35 10.69 -13.02
CA PRO A 237 15.32 11.71 -13.38
C PRO A 237 16.64 11.44 -12.68
N ILE A 238 17.73 11.68 -13.41
CA ILE A 238 19.08 11.67 -12.80
C ILE A 238 19.20 12.93 -11.93
N PRO A 239 19.59 12.83 -10.65
CA PRO A 239 19.70 13.97 -9.75
C PRO A 239 20.60 15.07 -10.34
N LEU A 240 20.19 16.32 -10.19
CA LEU A 240 20.94 17.47 -10.71
C LEU A 240 22.40 17.46 -10.25
N LYS A 241 22.65 17.15 -8.99
CA LYS A 241 23.98 17.11 -8.40
C LYS A 241 24.90 16.10 -9.09
N GLU A 242 24.40 14.94 -9.49
CA GLU A 242 25.19 13.94 -10.24
C GLU A 242 25.60 14.45 -11.61
N ARG A 243 24.72 15.21 -12.26
CA ARG A 243 24.98 15.82 -13.57
C ARG A 243 25.94 17.00 -13.49
N GLU A 244 25.90 17.75 -12.40
CA GLU A 244 26.87 18.83 -12.12
C GLU A 244 28.28 18.29 -11.87
N LEU A 245 28.38 17.14 -11.21
CA LEU A 245 29.68 16.47 -10.96
C LEU A 245 30.25 15.79 -12.19
N ASN A 246 29.41 15.38 -13.13
CA ASN A 246 29.84 14.75 -14.38
C ASN A 246 29.04 15.28 -15.58
N PRO A 247 29.59 16.30 -16.30
CA PRO A 247 28.88 16.93 -17.43
C PRO A 247 28.58 16.00 -18.61
N ASN A 248 29.20 14.80 -18.66
CA ASN A 248 28.92 13.80 -19.69
C ASN A 248 27.63 13.01 -19.45
N ILE A 249 27.04 13.14 -18.26
CA ILE A 249 25.75 12.47 -17.94
C ILE A 249 24.61 13.26 -18.56
N GLN A 250 23.97 12.69 -19.58
CA GLN A 250 22.77 13.21 -20.18
C GLN A 250 21.55 12.85 -19.33
N GLN A 251 20.57 13.78 -19.20
CA GLN A 251 19.31 13.50 -18.50
C GLN A 251 18.47 12.50 -19.28
N ASN A 252 17.71 11.69 -18.58
CA ASN A 252 16.70 10.82 -19.19
C ASN A 252 15.68 11.63 -19.98
N THR A 253 15.27 11.12 -21.14
CA THR A 253 14.35 11.81 -22.04
C THR A 253 13.05 12.23 -21.35
N GLY A 254 12.70 13.50 -21.50
CA GLY A 254 11.46 14.06 -20.95
C GLY A 254 11.57 14.66 -19.54
N TRP A 255 12.78 14.61 -18.94
CA TRP A 255 13.08 15.23 -17.64
C TRP A 255 13.93 16.48 -17.75
#